data_054d0315467b8be556bb66ed0f1bf15b
#
_entry.id   054d0315467b8be556bb66ed0f1bf15b
#
_cell.length_a   1.000
_cell.length_b   1.000
_cell.length_c   1.000
_cell.angle_alpha   90.00
_cell.angle_beta   90.00
_cell.angle_gamma   90.00
#
_symmetry.space_group_name_H-M   'P 1'
#
loop_
_entity.id
_entity.type
_entity.pdbx_description
1 polymer ?
#
loop_
_entity_poly.entity_id
_entity_poly.type
_entity_poly.pdbx_seq_one_letter_code
_entity_poly.pdbx_strand_id
1 'polypeptide(L)'
;MNADEVKAELALNAEGVCQLLLPNGRRKANEWHIGSVDGEAGSSMRVHLGDGKAGLWADFSSGDKGSNLLELWKQVRGITFKEALDEAREYLGVRVEHHIKPAVARRVPTEPIAVPESKVCSEGLVDGEIAHYLRSERGIKSQVMMDYDIRV
;
A
#
# COMPACT_ATOMS: atom_id res chain seq x y z
N MET A 1 0.88 3.37 28.94
CA MET A 1 0.57 4.48 27.99
C MET A 1 -0.74 4.20 27.29
N ASN A 2 -1.66 5.14 27.32
CA ASN A 2 -2.89 5.07 26.53
C ASN A 2 -2.60 5.54 25.07
N ALA A 3 -3.58 5.43 24.17
CA ALA A 3 -3.39 5.77 22.76
C ALA A 3 -3.06 7.27 22.55
N ASP A 4 -3.61 8.16 23.38
CA ASP A 4 -3.38 9.60 23.23
C ASP A 4 -2.00 10.01 23.74
N GLU A 5 -1.50 9.36 24.79
CA GLU A 5 -0.12 9.52 25.24
C GLU A 5 0.86 9.05 24.15
N VAL A 6 0.61 7.90 23.53
CA VAL A 6 1.45 7.40 22.42
C VAL A 6 1.45 8.38 21.24
N LYS A 7 0.30 8.93 20.87
CA LYS A 7 0.23 9.96 19.79
C LYS A 7 1.06 11.19 20.12
N ALA A 8 0.99 11.66 21.38
CA ALA A 8 1.76 12.82 21.83
C ALA A 8 3.26 12.56 21.82
N GLU A 9 3.70 11.42 22.32
CA GLU A 9 5.12 11.02 22.31
C GLU A 9 5.66 10.82 20.88
N LEU A 10 4.87 10.20 20.00
CA LEU A 10 5.24 10.09 18.59
C LEU A 10 5.39 11.47 17.94
N ALA A 11 4.51 12.43 18.27
CA ALA A 11 4.57 13.80 17.75
C ALA A 11 5.83 14.54 18.23
N LEU A 12 6.30 14.32 19.46
CA LEU A 12 7.56 14.86 19.96
C LEU A 12 8.77 14.31 19.20
N ASN A 13 8.69 13.08 18.71
CA ASN A 13 9.74 12.42 17.92
C ASN A 13 9.34 12.23 16.45
N ALA A 14 8.59 13.15 15.89
CA ALA A 14 7.99 13.03 14.55
C ALA A 14 9.02 12.73 13.47
N GLU A 15 10.20 13.35 13.50
CA GLU A 15 11.27 13.11 12.54
C GLU A 15 11.82 11.68 12.62
N GLY A 16 12.09 11.18 13.81
CA GLY A 16 12.57 9.80 14.01
C GLY A 16 11.55 8.77 13.54
N VAL A 17 10.27 9.02 13.78
CA VAL A 17 9.17 8.18 13.29
C VAL A 17 9.10 8.20 11.76
N CYS A 18 9.21 9.38 11.14
CA CYS A 18 9.25 9.50 9.68
C CYS A 18 10.45 8.79 9.07
N GLN A 19 11.63 8.88 9.68
CA GLN A 19 12.82 8.16 9.22
C GLN A 19 12.66 6.65 9.30
N LEU A 20 11.97 6.14 10.33
CA LEU A 20 11.69 4.73 10.49
C LEU A 20 10.67 4.21 9.48
N LEU A 21 9.55 4.92 9.33
CA LEU A 21 8.44 4.49 8.48
C LEU A 21 8.68 4.77 7.00
N LEU A 22 9.33 5.88 6.69
CA LEU A 22 9.45 6.46 5.35
C LEU A 22 10.92 6.87 5.07
N PRO A 23 11.86 5.91 5.02
CA PRO A 23 13.31 6.19 4.97
C PRO A 23 13.75 6.92 3.69
N ASN A 24 13.00 6.80 2.60
CA ASN A 24 13.32 7.50 1.34
C ASN A 24 12.85 8.96 1.31
N GLY A 25 12.19 9.42 2.37
CA GLY A 25 11.76 10.81 2.51
C GLY A 25 12.90 11.76 2.81
N ARG A 26 12.61 13.06 2.72
CA ARG A 26 13.59 14.13 2.99
C ARG A 26 12.93 15.21 3.82
N ARG A 27 13.65 15.67 4.85
CA ARG A 27 13.23 16.83 5.62
C ARG A 27 13.36 18.11 4.80
N LYS A 28 12.31 18.92 4.79
CA LYS A 28 12.26 20.25 4.20
C LYS A 28 11.61 21.20 5.20
N ALA A 29 12.40 22.06 5.83
CA ALA A 29 11.95 22.91 6.95
C ALA A 29 11.27 22.07 8.05
N ASN A 30 10.01 22.31 8.34
CA ASN A 30 9.21 21.60 9.33
C ASN A 30 8.33 20.48 8.74
N GLU A 31 8.68 20.00 7.56
CA GLU A 31 7.94 18.93 6.87
C GLU A 31 8.86 17.81 6.43
N TRP A 32 8.33 16.59 6.44
CA TRP A 32 8.93 15.41 5.81
C TRP A 32 8.25 15.18 4.47
N HIS A 33 9.01 15.20 3.38
CA HIS A 33 8.53 15.03 2.01
C HIS A 33 8.89 13.66 1.48
N ILE A 34 7.91 12.97 0.90
CA ILE A 34 8.06 11.66 0.27
C ILE A 34 7.04 11.51 -0.87
N GLY A 35 7.16 10.47 -1.69
CA GLY A 35 6.25 10.25 -2.82
C GLY A 35 4.88 9.75 -2.42
N SER A 36 4.82 8.74 -1.54
CA SER A 36 3.58 8.11 -1.11
C SER A 36 3.72 7.42 0.24
N VAL A 37 2.63 6.88 0.77
CA VAL A 37 2.62 6.01 1.97
C VAL A 37 3.40 4.71 1.76
N ASP A 38 3.59 4.26 0.53
CA ASP A 38 4.37 3.07 0.18
C ASP A 38 5.89 3.32 0.24
N GLY A 39 6.30 4.55 0.55
CA GLY A 39 7.71 4.90 0.74
C GLY A 39 8.47 5.22 -0.55
N GLU A 40 7.79 5.50 -1.64
CA GLU A 40 8.42 5.90 -2.90
C GLU A 40 9.09 7.28 -2.79
N ALA A 41 10.20 7.46 -3.50
CA ALA A 41 10.87 8.75 -3.57
C ALA A 41 9.99 9.78 -4.30
N GLY A 42 9.84 10.97 -3.72
CA GLY A 42 8.99 12.00 -4.31
C GLY A 42 8.72 13.16 -3.36
N SER A 43 7.65 13.90 -3.61
CA SER A 43 7.23 15.05 -2.78
C SER A 43 5.71 15.25 -2.73
N SER A 44 4.95 14.27 -3.21
CA SER A 44 3.48 14.34 -3.23
C SER A 44 2.86 14.13 -1.86
N MET A 45 3.55 13.44 -0.96
CA MET A 45 3.13 13.28 0.42
C MET A 45 3.97 14.15 1.35
N ARG A 46 3.33 14.73 2.36
CA ARG A 46 3.97 15.58 3.37
C ARG A 46 3.49 15.20 4.76
N VAL A 47 4.42 15.22 5.71
CA VAL A 47 4.16 15.03 7.14
C VAL A 47 4.71 16.22 7.90
N HIS A 48 3.91 16.89 8.71
CA HIS A 48 4.36 17.97 9.58
C HIS A 48 5.17 17.44 10.76
N LEU A 49 6.34 18.07 11.00
CA LEU A 49 7.27 17.69 12.06
C LEU A 49 7.21 18.58 13.31
N GLY A 50 6.53 19.72 13.25
CA GLY A 50 6.54 20.70 14.33
C GLY A 50 5.36 21.68 14.31
N ASP A 51 5.53 22.82 15.02
CA ASP A 51 4.59 23.95 15.05
C ASP A 51 3.16 23.61 15.55
N GLY A 52 3.05 22.68 16.51
CA GLY A 52 1.75 22.24 17.05
C GLY A 52 0.91 21.40 16.06
N LYS A 53 1.48 21.09 14.91
CA LYS A 53 0.87 20.25 13.86
C LYS A 53 1.65 18.96 13.62
N ALA A 54 2.59 18.63 14.50
CA ALA A 54 3.42 17.44 14.38
C ALA A 54 2.55 16.18 14.23
N GLY A 55 2.80 15.41 13.18
CA GLY A 55 2.05 14.19 12.88
C GLY A 55 0.86 14.38 11.93
N LEU A 56 0.47 15.61 11.58
CA LEU A 56 -0.48 15.81 10.48
C LEU A 56 0.19 15.42 9.15
N TRP A 57 -0.50 14.66 8.33
CA TRP A 57 0.03 14.25 7.03
C TRP A 57 -1.05 14.23 5.96
N ALA A 58 -0.62 14.42 4.73
CA ALA A 58 -1.48 14.30 3.55
C ALA A 58 -0.66 13.82 2.35
N ASP A 59 -1.23 12.90 1.61
CA ASP A 59 -0.75 12.45 0.31
C ASP A 59 -1.63 13.07 -0.79
N PHE A 60 -1.05 13.97 -1.56
CA PHE A 60 -1.75 14.71 -2.62
C PHE A 60 -1.94 13.87 -3.89
N SER A 61 -1.30 12.72 -3.99
CA SER A 61 -1.43 11.82 -5.14
C SER A 61 -2.61 10.86 -4.98
N SER A 62 -2.79 10.28 -3.78
CA SER A 62 -3.90 9.37 -3.46
C SER A 62 -5.12 10.10 -2.86
N GLY A 63 -4.89 11.27 -2.26
CA GLY A 63 -5.90 12.00 -1.48
C GLY A 63 -6.02 11.54 -0.03
N ASP A 64 -5.18 10.61 0.40
CA ASP A 64 -5.14 10.12 1.77
C ASP A 64 -4.57 11.17 2.72
N LYS A 65 -5.09 11.19 3.93
CA LYS A 65 -4.65 12.13 4.98
C LYS A 65 -4.93 11.57 6.36
N GLY A 66 -4.18 12.04 7.33
CA GLY A 66 -4.39 11.69 8.73
C GLY A 66 -3.96 12.78 9.68
N SER A 67 -4.46 12.68 10.90
CA SER A 67 -4.31 13.70 11.95
C SER A 67 -3.15 13.40 12.91
N ASN A 68 -2.55 12.22 12.83
CA ASN A 68 -1.48 11.80 13.75
C ASN A 68 -0.59 10.73 13.12
N LEU A 69 0.60 10.55 13.72
CA LEU A 69 1.59 9.57 13.27
C LEU A 69 1.17 8.12 13.49
N LEU A 70 0.25 7.84 14.40
CA LEU A 70 -0.24 6.47 14.61
C LEU A 70 -1.15 6.02 13.44
N GLU A 71 -1.93 6.94 12.86
CA GLU A 71 -2.68 6.67 11.64
C GLU A 71 -1.74 6.46 10.45
N LEU A 72 -0.68 7.26 10.36
CA LEU A 72 0.36 7.08 9.35
C LEU A 72 1.02 5.70 9.50
N TRP A 73 1.39 5.32 10.73
CA TRP A 73 1.99 4.02 11.03
C TRP A 73 1.14 2.86 10.56
N LYS A 74 -0.16 2.90 10.90
CA LYS A 74 -1.15 1.93 10.44
C LYS A 74 -1.19 1.83 8.91
N GLN A 75 -1.19 2.98 8.22
CA GLN A 75 -1.29 3.05 6.76
C GLN A 75 -0.05 2.45 6.09
N VAL A 76 1.13 2.91 6.49
CA VAL A 76 2.43 2.47 5.92
C VAL A 76 2.67 0.97 6.14
N ARG A 77 2.30 0.46 7.33
CA ARG A 77 2.49 -0.96 7.65
C ARG A 77 1.35 -1.86 7.16
N GLY A 78 0.20 -1.29 6.77
CA GLY A 78 -0.98 -2.06 6.37
C GLY A 78 -1.57 -2.90 7.49
N ILE A 79 -1.42 -2.48 8.76
CA ILE A 79 -1.82 -3.20 9.96
C ILE A 79 -3.04 -2.57 10.62
N THR A 80 -3.61 -3.25 11.61
CA THR A 80 -4.72 -2.69 12.40
C THR A 80 -4.26 -1.58 13.34
N PHE A 81 -5.18 -0.74 13.80
CA PHE A 81 -4.86 0.33 14.76
C PHE A 81 -4.25 -0.22 16.06
N LYS A 82 -4.71 -1.38 16.52
CA LYS A 82 -4.19 -2.01 17.71
C LYS A 82 -2.74 -2.45 17.54
N GLU A 83 -2.43 -3.09 16.42
CA GLU A 83 -1.06 -3.52 16.09
C GLU A 83 -0.13 -2.31 15.94
N ALA A 84 -0.58 -1.25 15.27
CA ALA A 84 0.17 -0.01 15.14
C ALA A 84 0.45 0.64 16.51
N LEU A 85 -0.53 0.61 17.40
CA LEU A 85 -0.36 1.12 18.76
C LEU A 85 0.66 0.30 19.56
N ASP A 86 0.64 -1.02 19.40
CA ASP A 86 1.56 -1.93 20.10
C ASP A 86 2.99 -1.78 19.55
N GLU A 87 3.19 -1.69 18.24
CA GLU A 87 4.49 -1.40 17.61
C GLU A 87 5.02 -0.01 18.02
N ALA A 88 4.16 1.00 18.06
CA ALA A 88 4.53 2.34 18.48
C ALA A 88 4.98 2.41 19.95
N ARG A 89 4.33 1.64 20.84
CA ARG A 89 4.74 1.52 22.24
C ARG A 89 6.10 0.84 22.37
N GLU A 90 6.34 -0.20 21.57
CA GLU A 90 7.64 -0.87 21.53
C GLU A 90 8.74 0.08 21.06
N TYR A 91 8.48 0.85 20.01
CA TYR A 91 9.39 1.87 19.51
C TYR A 91 9.71 2.95 20.56
N LEU A 92 8.72 3.37 21.35
CA LEU A 92 8.91 4.33 22.47
C LEU A 92 9.56 3.71 23.69
N GLY A 93 9.95 2.43 23.66
CA GLY A 93 10.59 1.73 24.76
C GLY A 93 9.64 1.34 25.90
N VAL A 94 8.35 1.42 25.69
CA VAL A 94 7.34 0.94 26.64
C VAL A 94 7.18 -0.56 26.42
N ARG A 95 7.77 -1.35 27.31
CA ARG A 95 7.66 -2.81 27.29
C ARG A 95 6.19 -3.22 27.47
N VAL A 96 5.53 -3.54 26.36
CA VAL A 96 4.21 -4.19 26.40
C VAL A 96 4.46 -5.70 26.48
N GLU A 97 3.97 -6.32 27.54
CA GLU A 97 3.90 -7.78 27.57
C GLU A 97 2.92 -8.23 26.49
N HIS A 98 3.47 -8.57 25.32
CA HIS A 98 2.70 -9.12 24.23
C HIS A 98 2.33 -10.57 24.56
N HIS A 99 1.07 -10.82 24.77
CA HIS A 99 0.47 -12.06 24.32
C HIS A 99 0.47 -11.99 22.79
N ILE A 100 1.57 -12.42 22.18
CA ILE A 100 1.65 -12.67 20.76
C ILE A 100 0.67 -13.80 20.44
N LYS A 101 -0.58 -13.45 20.13
CA LYS A 101 -1.34 -14.33 19.24
C LYS A 101 -0.56 -14.32 17.93
N PRO A 102 -0.04 -15.48 17.46
CA PRO A 102 0.62 -15.50 16.16
C PRO A 102 -0.35 -14.87 15.19
N ALA A 103 0.12 -13.85 14.46
CA ALA A 103 -0.62 -13.29 13.35
C ALA A 103 -1.05 -14.48 12.52
N VAL A 104 -2.36 -14.71 12.46
CA VAL A 104 -2.91 -15.68 11.51
C VAL A 104 -2.46 -15.12 10.17
N ALA A 105 -1.38 -15.71 9.66
CA ALA A 105 -0.95 -15.44 8.31
C ALA A 105 -2.23 -15.47 7.48
N ARG A 106 -2.58 -14.34 6.86
CA ARG A 106 -3.62 -14.33 5.85
C ARG A 106 -3.23 -15.46 4.92
N ARG A 107 -3.88 -16.60 5.09
CA ARG A 107 -3.85 -17.63 4.09
C ARG A 107 -4.43 -16.95 2.86
N VAL A 108 -3.54 -16.44 2.04
CA VAL A 108 -3.86 -16.29 0.63
C VAL A 108 -4.44 -17.66 0.26
N PRO A 109 -5.68 -17.74 -0.18
CA PRO A 109 -6.22 -19.03 -0.61
C PRO A 109 -5.26 -19.52 -1.69
N THR A 110 -4.38 -20.44 -1.35
CA THR A 110 -3.57 -21.20 -2.30
C THR A 110 -4.45 -22.32 -2.84
N GLU A 111 -5.68 -21.99 -3.20
CA GLU A 111 -6.32 -22.80 -4.19
C GLU A 111 -5.62 -22.43 -5.50
N PRO A 112 -4.91 -23.36 -6.15
CA PRO A 112 -4.47 -23.11 -7.49
C PRO A 112 -5.75 -22.76 -8.25
N ILE A 113 -5.82 -21.51 -8.75
CA ILE A 113 -6.80 -21.15 -9.75
C ILE A 113 -6.60 -22.23 -10.79
N ALA A 114 -7.53 -23.20 -10.87
CA ALA A 114 -7.55 -24.16 -11.94
C ALA A 114 -7.66 -23.31 -13.21
N VAL A 115 -6.51 -23.01 -13.80
CA VAL A 115 -6.46 -22.45 -15.14
C VAL A 115 -7.16 -23.50 -15.97
N PRO A 116 -8.36 -23.24 -16.53
CA PRO A 116 -8.99 -24.20 -17.40
C PRO A 116 -7.95 -24.52 -18.46
N GLU A 117 -7.65 -25.82 -18.64
CA GLU A 117 -6.75 -26.25 -19.68
C GLU A 117 -7.17 -25.53 -20.95
N SER A 118 -6.32 -24.61 -21.40
CA SER A 118 -6.58 -23.89 -22.62
C SER A 118 -6.66 -24.96 -23.70
N LYS A 119 -7.87 -25.26 -24.18
CA LYS A 119 -8.02 -26.07 -25.39
C LYS A 119 -7.20 -25.33 -26.42
N VAL A 120 -6.08 -25.91 -26.80
CA VAL A 120 -5.29 -25.47 -27.94
C VAL A 120 -6.26 -25.44 -29.11
N CYS A 121 -6.67 -24.27 -29.53
CA CYS A 121 -7.45 -24.10 -30.73
C CYS A 121 -6.52 -24.44 -31.89
N SER A 122 -6.60 -25.68 -32.34
CA SER A 122 -6.04 -26.09 -33.61
C SER A 122 -6.57 -25.18 -34.71
N GLU A 123 -5.71 -24.88 -35.66
CA GLU A 123 -5.94 -24.11 -36.89
C GLU A 123 -7.42 -24.03 -37.32
N GLY A 124 -8.00 -22.82 -37.23
CA GLY A 124 -9.33 -22.55 -37.75
C GLY A 124 -10.27 -21.73 -36.86
N LEU A 125 -9.95 -21.48 -35.60
CA LEU A 125 -10.86 -20.79 -34.67
C LEU A 125 -10.59 -19.28 -34.54
N VAL A 126 -10.58 -18.58 -35.67
CA VAL A 126 -10.68 -17.11 -35.68
C VAL A 126 -12.16 -16.67 -35.69
N ASP A 127 -13.09 -17.60 -35.54
CA ASP A 127 -14.55 -17.37 -35.66
C ASP A 127 -15.34 -17.61 -34.38
N GLY A 128 -14.67 -17.65 -33.20
CA GLY A 128 -15.37 -17.72 -31.93
C GLY A 128 -16.00 -16.40 -31.48
N GLU A 129 -16.95 -16.45 -30.55
CA GLU A 129 -17.62 -15.27 -29.98
C GLU A 129 -16.65 -14.18 -29.50
N ILE A 130 -15.52 -14.57 -28.94
CA ILE A 130 -14.47 -13.66 -28.46
C ILE A 130 -13.73 -13.02 -29.63
N ALA A 131 -13.45 -13.76 -30.70
CA ALA A 131 -12.83 -13.20 -31.90
C ALA A 131 -13.77 -12.19 -32.59
N HIS A 132 -15.08 -12.48 -32.61
CA HIS A 132 -16.09 -11.55 -33.07
C HIS A 132 -16.13 -10.27 -32.23
N TYR A 133 -16.11 -10.39 -30.88
CA TYR A 133 -16.06 -9.25 -29.97
C TYR A 133 -14.81 -8.37 -30.20
N LEU A 134 -13.64 -9.00 -30.26
CA LEU A 134 -12.38 -8.27 -30.47
C LEU A 134 -12.35 -7.53 -31.81
N ARG A 135 -12.98 -8.10 -32.83
CA ARG A 135 -13.05 -7.52 -34.18
C ARG A 135 -14.10 -6.42 -34.28
N SER A 136 -15.30 -6.63 -33.73
CA SER A 136 -16.44 -5.71 -33.86
C SER A 136 -16.41 -4.57 -32.85
N GLU A 137 -16.14 -4.88 -31.58
CA GLU A 137 -16.20 -3.90 -30.48
C GLU A 137 -14.86 -3.19 -30.22
N ARG A 138 -13.74 -3.88 -30.45
CA ARG A 138 -12.39 -3.36 -30.18
C ARG A 138 -11.59 -3.02 -31.43
N GLY A 139 -12.07 -3.35 -32.63
CA GLY A 139 -11.41 -3.04 -33.90
C GLY A 139 -10.07 -3.73 -34.13
N ILE A 140 -9.78 -4.83 -33.39
CA ILE A 140 -8.53 -5.56 -33.49
C ILE A 140 -8.57 -6.46 -34.73
N LYS A 141 -7.62 -6.23 -35.67
CA LYS A 141 -7.54 -7.01 -36.90
C LYS A 141 -7.10 -8.47 -36.58
N SER A 142 -7.64 -9.43 -37.36
CA SER A 142 -7.31 -10.84 -37.22
C SER A 142 -5.80 -11.14 -37.28
N GLN A 143 -5.05 -10.37 -38.10
CA GLN A 143 -3.60 -10.50 -38.20
C GLN A 143 -2.90 -10.23 -36.86
N VAL A 144 -3.35 -9.21 -36.08
CA VAL A 144 -2.79 -8.88 -34.78
C VAL A 144 -3.03 -10.00 -33.77
N MET A 145 -4.18 -10.67 -33.84
CA MET A 145 -4.49 -11.82 -32.97
C MET A 145 -3.55 -13.00 -33.21
N MET A 146 -3.13 -13.22 -34.46
CA MET A 146 -2.16 -14.28 -34.81
C MET A 146 -0.74 -13.90 -34.43
N ASP A 147 -0.32 -12.65 -34.68
CA ASP A 147 1.04 -12.16 -34.42
C ASP A 147 1.39 -12.17 -32.93
N TYR A 148 0.41 -11.99 -32.05
CA TYR A 148 0.60 -11.96 -30.60
C TYR A 148 0.12 -13.24 -29.89
N ASP A 149 -0.15 -14.32 -30.60
CA ASP A 149 -0.62 -15.62 -30.05
C ASP A 149 -1.75 -15.42 -29.01
N ILE A 150 -2.71 -14.55 -29.32
CA ILE A 150 -3.86 -14.30 -28.45
C ILE A 150 -4.73 -15.57 -28.43
N ARG A 151 -4.61 -16.30 -27.32
CA ARG A 151 -5.41 -17.49 -27.10
C ARG A 151 -6.80 -17.10 -26.62
N VAL A 152 -7.80 -17.55 -27.32
CA VAL A 152 -9.22 -17.29 -27.05
C VAL A 152 -9.88 -18.53 -26.46
#